data_938fb09f435615379db9de5bf557aee1
#
_entry.id   938fb09f435615379db9de5bf557aee1
#
_cell.length_a   1.000
_cell.length_b   1.000
_cell.length_c   1.000
_cell.angle_alpha   90.00
_cell.angle_beta   90.00
_cell.angle_gamma   90.00
#
_symmetry.space_group_name_H-M   'P 1'
#
loop_
_entity.id
_entity.type
_entity.pdbx_description
1 polymer ?
#
loop_
_entity_poly.entity_id
_entity_poly.type
_entity_poly.pdbx_seq_one_letter_code
_entity_poly.pdbx_strand_id
1 'polypeptide(L)' 'MATKKIYDLAAKVGTYTDRNGETKNRYVNAGAIWEKDDGSRFISISRTFNPAGVPNPDNKEAVLLSQFEIRPRGED' A
#
# COMPACT_ATOMS: atom_id res chain seq x y z
N MET A 1 15.36 -5.26 20.35
CA MET A 1 13.92 -5.27 20.15
C MET A 1 13.58 -5.48 18.69
N ALA A 2 12.76 -6.46 18.42
CA ALA A 2 12.39 -6.76 17.05
C ALA A 2 11.22 -5.89 16.60
N THR A 3 11.31 -5.41 15.39
CA THR A 3 10.23 -4.69 14.73
C THR A 3 10.00 -5.40 13.42
N LYS A 4 8.78 -5.76 13.12
CA LYS A 4 8.50 -6.46 11.87
C LYS A 4 7.45 -5.73 11.06
N LYS A 5 7.60 -5.83 9.75
CA LYS A 5 6.62 -5.28 8.82
C LYS A 5 5.47 -6.27 8.70
N ILE A 6 4.25 -5.82 8.95
CA ILE A 6 3.09 -6.69 8.89
C ILE A 6 2.19 -6.43 7.69
N TYR A 7 2.21 -5.22 7.15
CA TYR A 7 1.44 -4.89 5.94
C TYR A 7 2.22 -3.93 5.07
N ASP A 8 2.03 -4.04 3.76
CA ASP A 8 2.43 -2.99 2.83
C ASP A 8 1.22 -2.08 2.58
N LEU A 9 1.49 -0.79 2.41
CA LEU A 9 0.47 0.19 2.08
C LEU A 9 0.68 0.66 0.65
N ALA A 10 -0.42 0.72 -0.10
CA ALA A 10 -0.36 1.15 -1.49
C ALA A 10 -1.58 1.98 -1.84
N ALA A 11 -1.38 2.94 -2.75
CA ALA A 11 -2.44 3.79 -3.24
C ALA A 11 -2.81 3.37 -4.65
N LYS A 12 -4.10 3.27 -4.93
CA LYS A 12 -4.58 2.98 -6.27
C LYS A 12 -4.40 4.21 -7.12
N VAL A 13 -3.69 4.08 -8.23
CA VAL A 13 -3.42 5.20 -9.13
C VAL A 13 -4.07 5.04 -10.50
N GLY A 14 -4.74 3.95 -10.74
CA GLY A 14 -5.42 3.74 -12.02
C GLY A 14 -5.76 2.28 -12.22
N THR A 15 -6.06 1.94 -13.46
CA THR A 15 -6.37 0.56 -13.84
C THR A 15 -5.60 0.23 -15.12
N TYR A 16 -5.50 -1.06 -15.39
CA TYR A 16 -4.92 -1.54 -16.64
C TYR A 16 -5.65 -2.81 -17.05
N THR A 17 -5.55 -3.16 -18.33
CA THR A 17 -6.13 -4.38 -18.85
C THR A 17 -5.00 -5.37 -19.13
N ASP A 18 -5.14 -6.58 -18.59
CA ASP A 18 -4.12 -7.60 -18.78
C ASP A 18 -4.34 -8.36 -20.10
N ARG A 19 -3.50 -9.38 -20.32
CA ARG A 19 -3.57 -10.18 -21.56
C ARG A 19 -4.89 -10.90 -21.75
N ASN A 20 -5.55 -11.22 -20.66
CA ASN A 20 -6.82 -11.96 -20.69
C ASN A 20 -8.02 -11.05 -20.85
N GLY A 21 -7.80 -9.74 -20.98
CA GLY A 21 -8.87 -8.77 -21.10
C GLY A 21 -9.50 -8.38 -19.78
N GLU A 22 -8.91 -8.78 -18.66
CA GLU A 22 -9.43 -8.41 -17.35
C GLU A 22 -8.87 -7.07 -16.91
N THR A 23 -9.74 -6.24 -16.32
CA THR A 23 -9.32 -4.94 -15.78
C THR A 23 -8.81 -5.14 -14.36
N LYS A 24 -7.62 -4.66 -14.10
CA LYS A 24 -6.98 -4.75 -12.78
C LYS A 24 -6.57 -3.39 -12.29
N ASN A 25 -6.44 -3.27 -10.98
CA ASN A 25 -6.02 -2.03 -10.35
C ASN A 25 -4.51 -1.88 -10.39
N ARG A 26 -4.07 -0.65 -10.58
CA ARG A 26 -2.65 -0.30 -10.53
C ARG A 26 -2.39 0.45 -9.24
N TYR A 27 -1.34 0.05 -8.52
CA TYR A 27 -0.99 0.61 -7.23
C TYR A 27 0.45 1.13 -7.23
N VAL A 28 0.69 2.14 -6.39
CA VAL A 28 2.06 2.57 -6.06
C VAL A 28 2.26 2.37 -4.58
N ASN A 29 3.49 2.02 -4.21
CA ASN A 29 3.84 1.82 -2.81
C ASN A 29 3.80 3.16 -2.06
N ALA A 30 3.07 3.20 -0.95
CA ALA A 30 2.96 4.40 -0.12
C ALA A 30 3.70 4.25 1.20
N GLY A 31 3.92 3.02 1.66
CA GLY A 31 4.57 2.80 2.93
C GLY A 31 4.29 1.42 3.49
N ALA A 32 4.32 1.31 4.80
CA ALA A 32 4.14 0.04 5.47
C ALA A 32 3.62 0.24 6.89
N ILE A 33 3.01 -0.81 7.43
CA ILE A 33 2.63 -0.86 8.84
C ILE A 33 3.59 -1.83 9.54
N TRP A 34 4.14 -1.39 10.68
CA TRP A 34 5.11 -2.14 11.45
C TRP A 34 4.58 -2.42 12.84
N GLU A 35 5.00 -3.52 13.42
CA GLU A 35 4.61 -3.89 14.78
C GLU A 35 5.86 -4.10 15.62
N LYS A 36 5.85 -3.52 16.81
CA LYS A 36 6.92 -3.67 17.79
C LYS A 36 6.65 -4.86 18.71
N ASP A 37 7.64 -5.26 19.47
CA ASP A 37 7.56 -6.40 20.40
C ASP A 37 6.43 -6.25 21.41
N ASP A 38 6.10 -5.03 21.79
CA ASP A 38 5.06 -4.78 22.78
C ASP A 38 3.66 -4.75 22.19
N GLY A 39 3.52 -5.03 20.90
CA GLY A 39 2.24 -5.03 20.21
C GLY A 39 1.81 -3.69 19.66
N SER A 40 2.55 -2.63 19.94
CA SER A 40 2.22 -1.33 19.37
C SER A 40 2.58 -1.29 17.89
N ARG A 41 1.90 -0.44 17.13
CA ARG A 41 2.09 -0.34 15.69
C ARG A 41 2.36 1.08 15.28
N PHE A 42 3.11 1.22 14.20
CA PHE A 42 3.32 2.53 13.60
C PHE A 42 3.33 2.39 12.08
N ILE A 43 3.14 3.50 11.41
CA ILE A 43 3.09 3.55 9.96
C ILE A 43 4.30 4.33 9.46
N SER A 44 5.02 3.76 8.51
CA SER A 44 6.05 4.49 7.79
C SER A 44 5.49 4.89 6.43
N ILE A 45 5.76 6.12 6.02
CA ILE A 45 5.34 6.62 4.71
C ILE A 45 6.60 6.81 3.88
N SER A 46 6.58 6.31 2.65
CA SER A 46 7.69 6.50 1.73
C SER A 46 7.89 8.00 1.48
N ARG A 47 9.11 8.47 1.60
CA ARG A 47 9.41 9.90 1.36
C ARG A 47 9.15 10.31 -0.08
N THR A 48 9.16 9.35 -1.00
CA THR A 48 8.91 9.63 -2.41
C THR A 48 7.44 9.52 -2.78
N PHE A 49 6.59 9.06 -1.87
CA PHE A 49 5.17 9.01 -2.12
C PHE A 49 4.55 10.39 -1.97
N ASN A 50 3.91 10.87 -3.02
CA ASN A 50 3.25 12.17 -3.01
C ASN A 50 1.74 11.97 -3.15
N PRO A 51 0.95 12.17 -2.07
CA PRO A 51 -0.50 12.01 -2.15
C PRO A 51 -1.15 12.89 -3.22
N ALA A 52 -0.58 14.07 -3.47
CA ALA A 52 -1.11 14.96 -4.49
C ALA A 52 -0.98 14.40 -5.90
N GLY A 53 -0.09 13.41 -6.08
CA GLY A 53 0.08 12.76 -7.38
C GLY A 53 -0.90 11.63 -7.64
N VAL A 54 -1.72 11.27 -6.65
CA VAL A 54 -2.72 10.21 -6.81
C VAL A 54 -3.94 10.79 -7.53
N PRO A 55 -4.44 10.15 -8.60
CA PRO A 55 -5.62 10.66 -9.29
C PRO A 55 -6.80 10.83 -8.33
N ASN A 56 -7.49 11.95 -8.46
CA ASN A 56 -8.60 12.29 -7.57
C ASN A 56 -9.79 12.81 -8.38
N PRO A 57 -10.40 11.95 -9.22
CA PRO A 57 -11.47 12.39 -10.11
C PRO A 57 -12.72 12.85 -9.37
N ASP A 58 -12.94 12.37 -8.16
CA ASP A 58 -14.11 12.72 -7.36
C ASP A 58 -13.84 13.86 -6.39
N ASN A 59 -12.66 14.47 -6.46
CA ASN A 59 -12.29 15.61 -5.64
C ASN A 59 -12.47 15.33 -4.13
N LYS A 60 -11.95 14.19 -3.69
CA LYS A 60 -12.02 13.81 -2.28
C LYS A 60 -10.93 14.47 -1.46
N GLU A 61 -11.20 14.66 -0.19
CA GLU A 61 -10.23 15.28 0.72
C GLU A 61 -9.11 14.33 1.14
N ALA A 62 -9.35 13.03 1.07
CA ALA A 62 -8.39 12.04 1.57
C ALA A 62 -7.94 11.09 0.48
N VAL A 63 -6.69 10.64 0.60
CA VAL A 63 -6.16 9.56 -0.23
C VAL A 63 -6.32 8.27 0.56
N LEU A 64 -6.95 7.28 -0.03
CA LEU A 64 -7.16 5.99 0.61
C LEU A 64 -6.00 5.06 0.30
N LEU A 65 -5.48 4.43 1.33
CA LEU A 65 -4.39 3.46 1.18
C LEU A 65 -4.93 2.07 1.50
N SER A 66 -4.63 1.13 0.63
CA SER A 66 -4.99 -0.27 0.86
C SER A 66 -3.85 -0.97 1.57
N GLN A 67 -4.17 -1.88 2.49
CA GLN A 67 -3.13 -2.68 3.12
C GLN A 67 -3.13 -4.07 2.53
N PHE A 68 -1.92 -4.55 2.27
CA PHE A 68 -1.70 -5.88 1.71
C PHE A 68 -0.86 -6.68 2.67
N GLU A 69 -1.28 -7.90 2.95
CA GLU A 69 -0.55 -8.78 3.86
C GLU A 69 0.82 -9.11 3.30
N ILE A 70 1.79 -9.19 4.21
CA ILE A 70 3.12 -9.65 3.87
C ILE A 70 3.13 -11.17 3.94
N ARG A 71 3.48 -11.83 2.85
CA ARG A 71 3.62 -13.27 2.84
C ARG A 71 5.07 -13.64 3.10
N PRO A 72 5.34 -14.54 4.04
CA PRO A 72 6.69 -15.02 4.22
C PRO A 72 7.19 -15.65 2.93
N ARG A 73 8.45 -15.39 2.63
CA ARG A 73 9.06 -15.93 1.43
C ARG A 73 9.12 -17.45 1.52
N GLY A 74 8.71 -18.11 0.44
CA GLY A 74 8.78 -19.55 0.38
C GLY A 74 7.55 -20.27 0.87
N GLU A 75 6.49 -19.56 1.19
CA GLU A 75 5.25 -20.16 1.64
C GLU A 75 4.25 -20.47 0.54
N ASP A 76 4.59 -20.27 -0.64
CA ASP A 76 3.65 -20.46 -1.76
C ASP A 76 3.41 -21.93 -2.10
#